data_5a1b71ae6e72fd764495b5579692517e
#
_entry.id   5a1b71ae6e72fd764495b5579692517e
#
_cell.length_a   1.000
_cell.length_b   1.000
_cell.length_c   1.000
_cell.angle_alpha   90.00
_cell.angle_beta   90.00
_cell.angle_gamma   90.00
#
_symmetry.space_group_name_H-M   'P 1'
#
loop_
_entity.id
_entity.type
_entity.pdbx_description
1 polymer ?
#
loop_
_entity_poly.entity_id
_entity_poly.type
_entity_poly.pdbx_seq_one_letter_code
_entity_poly.pdbx_strand_id
1 'polypeptide(L)'
;AKRPRARARARARDGAGDDDDASALDMDALRARVRALAKREEALETLRIVVLDASVPKQVLPLEFDGANVERTLNAGTALGRDARVGDRFGMLGQAPSNGQILPNGVEVTVTRAMVRPNGGESLIELTASRRFKIVGAPFEDEANGSAPSARVCWIPDTEGAGEQTVAGGVEEPGAVDPAECDAECAALAAELPALVDEWRALVISRKRERQPDQLKLILSQIGDIPGSNRPAELSLWVAALINPIPALGVAYEIRPAILCAPTTGHMVRIASQGIKLSINSLRDGPQI
;
A
#
# COMPACT_ATOMS: atom_id res chain seq x y z
N ALA A 1 30.16 -43.15 -57.25
CA ALA A 1 30.72 -43.42 -55.92
C ALA A 1 29.58 -43.71 -54.97
N LYS A 2 29.35 -44.99 -54.65
CA LYS A 2 28.34 -45.48 -53.72
C LYS A 2 28.93 -45.45 -52.29
N ARG A 3 28.23 -44.89 -51.35
CA ARG A 3 28.54 -45.02 -49.90
C ARG A 3 27.60 -46.04 -49.27
N PRO A 4 28.05 -46.90 -48.36
CA PRO A 4 27.26 -47.98 -47.76
C PRO A 4 26.44 -47.44 -46.56
N ARG A 5 25.20 -47.96 -46.41
CA ARG A 5 24.31 -47.78 -45.29
C ARG A 5 24.74 -48.65 -44.12
N ALA A 6 25.03 -48.03 -42.98
CA ALA A 6 25.21 -48.71 -41.71
C ALA A 6 23.83 -48.96 -41.06
N ARG A 7 23.51 -50.23 -40.83
CA ARG A 7 22.34 -50.70 -40.05
C ARG A 7 22.70 -50.57 -38.55
N ALA A 8 22.03 -49.67 -37.83
CA ALA A 8 22.04 -49.69 -36.38
C ALA A 8 20.97 -50.67 -35.85
N ARG A 9 21.42 -51.70 -35.15
CA ARG A 9 20.58 -52.63 -34.40
C ARG A 9 20.01 -51.92 -33.16
N ALA A 10 18.67 -51.79 -33.11
CA ALA A 10 17.96 -51.45 -31.89
C ALA A 10 18.07 -52.61 -30.88
N ARG A 11 18.67 -52.36 -29.72
CA ARG A 11 18.53 -53.20 -28.53
C ARG A 11 17.30 -52.70 -27.78
N ALA A 12 16.26 -53.52 -27.78
CA ALA A 12 15.15 -53.43 -26.83
C ALA A 12 15.75 -53.60 -25.40
N ARG A 13 15.55 -52.61 -24.54
CA ARG A 13 15.70 -52.74 -23.10
C ARG A 13 14.28 -52.79 -22.55
N ASP A 14 13.83 -53.97 -22.18
CA ASP A 14 12.72 -54.19 -21.28
C ASP A 14 13.13 -53.59 -19.91
N GLY A 15 12.44 -52.55 -19.51
CA GLY A 15 12.50 -51.91 -18.20
C GLY A 15 11.11 -51.43 -17.86
N ALA A 16 10.21 -52.41 -17.63
CA ALA A 16 8.94 -52.19 -16.97
C ALA A 16 9.23 -52.14 -15.46
N GLY A 17 8.91 -51.08 -14.83
CA GLY A 17 8.92 -50.96 -13.35
C GLY A 17 9.31 -49.58 -12.87
N ASP A 18 8.39 -48.92 -12.20
CA ASP A 18 8.54 -47.75 -11.30
C ASP A 18 8.07 -46.35 -11.74
N ASP A 19 7.34 -46.20 -12.85
CA ASP A 19 6.80 -44.85 -13.18
C ASP A 19 5.44 -44.53 -12.52
N ASP A 20 4.74 -45.49 -11.89
CA ASP A 20 3.41 -45.28 -11.31
C ASP A 20 3.45 -44.61 -9.91
N ASP A 21 4.55 -44.73 -9.15
CA ASP A 21 4.63 -44.21 -7.79
C ASP A 21 4.98 -42.71 -7.74
N ALA A 22 5.75 -42.21 -8.70
CA ALA A 22 6.09 -40.77 -8.83
C ALA A 22 4.88 -39.92 -9.24
N SER A 23 3.98 -40.50 -10.07
CA SER A 23 2.75 -39.85 -10.52
C SER A 23 1.72 -39.70 -9.39
N ALA A 24 1.63 -40.68 -8.48
CA ALA A 24 0.70 -40.65 -7.33
C ALA A 24 1.10 -39.62 -6.28
N LEU A 25 2.40 -39.47 -6.01
CA LEU A 25 2.94 -38.49 -5.08
C LEU A 25 2.73 -37.06 -5.59
N ASP A 26 2.84 -36.83 -6.88
CA ASP A 26 2.61 -35.52 -7.50
C ASP A 26 1.13 -35.08 -7.43
N MET A 27 0.21 -36.01 -7.60
CA MET A 27 -1.24 -35.75 -7.52
C MET A 27 -1.70 -35.39 -6.12
N ASP A 28 -1.15 -35.99 -5.08
CA ASP A 28 -1.51 -35.67 -3.69
C ASP A 28 -0.90 -34.34 -3.24
N ALA A 29 0.32 -34.02 -3.66
CA ALA A 29 0.92 -32.70 -3.48
C ALA A 29 0.11 -31.61 -4.21
N LEU A 30 -0.35 -31.88 -5.42
CA LEU A 30 -1.21 -30.96 -6.18
C LEU A 30 -2.57 -30.75 -5.48
N ARG A 31 -3.21 -31.82 -5.00
CA ARG A 31 -4.47 -31.72 -4.25
C ARG A 31 -4.30 -30.95 -2.95
N ALA A 32 -3.20 -31.15 -2.22
CA ALA A 32 -2.89 -30.40 -1.00
C ALA A 32 -2.71 -28.90 -1.31
N ARG A 33 -2.01 -28.57 -2.40
CA ARG A 33 -1.82 -27.19 -2.87
C ARG A 33 -3.12 -26.53 -3.29
N VAL A 34 -3.99 -27.24 -4.00
CA VAL A 34 -5.33 -26.73 -4.39
C VAL A 34 -6.19 -26.48 -3.18
N ARG A 35 -6.21 -27.39 -2.17
CA ARG A 35 -6.93 -27.16 -0.91
C ARG A 35 -6.40 -25.97 -0.12
N ALA A 36 -5.07 -25.79 -0.09
CA ALA A 36 -4.45 -24.65 0.58
C ALA A 36 -4.81 -23.32 -0.12
N LEU A 37 -4.84 -23.30 -1.45
CA LEU A 37 -5.27 -22.14 -2.23
C LEU A 37 -6.75 -21.83 -2.02
N ALA A 38 -7.64 -22.83 -2.04
CA ALA A 38 -9.06 -22.64 -1.78
C ALA A 38 -9.31 -22.07 -0.37
N LYS A 39 -8.66 -22.64 0.65
CA LYS A 39 -8.74 -22.11 2.03
C LYS A 39 -8.21 -20.66 2.13
N ARG A 40 -7.18 -20.32 1.37
CA ARG A 40 -6.63 -18.96 1.31
C ARG A 40 -7.60 -18.00 0.61
N GLU A 41 -8.28 -18.43 -0.45
CA GLU A 41 -9.30 -17.63 -1.12
C GLU A 41 -10.54 -17.39 -0.26
N GLU A 42 -10.98 -18.38 0.52
CA GLU A 42 -12.08 -18.25 1.49
C GLU A 42 -11.77 -17.25 2.61
N ALA A 43 -10.49 -17.04 2.93
CA ALA A 43 -10.04 -16.10 3.95
C ALA A 43 -9.92 -14.65 3.44
N LEU A 44 -10.11 -14.39 2.14
CA LEU A 44 -10.04 -13.04 1.58
C LEU A 44 -11.33 -12.27 1.87
N GLU A 45 -11.17 -11.07 2.35
CA GLU A 45 -12.29 -10.14 2.52
C GLU A 45 -12.54 -9.40 1.19
N THR A 46 -13.80 -9.11 0.88
CA THR A 46 -14.19 -8.29 -0.26
C THR A 46 -14.45 -6.87 0.20
N LEU A 47 -13.78 -5.91 -0.42
CA LEU A 47 -14.00 -4.49 -0.19
C LEU A 47 -14.49 -3.80 -1.45
N ARG A 48 -15.45 -2.89 -1.31
CA ARG A 48 -15.73 -1.88 -2.33
C ARG A 48 -14.49 -1.01 -2.50
N ILE A 49 -14.14 -0.66 -3.74
CA ILE A 49 -12.90 0.05 -4.05
C ILE A 49 -13.21 1.42 -4.66
N VAL A 50 -12.48 2.41 -4.20
CA VAL A 50 -12.44 3.75 -4.81
C VAL A 50 -10.98 4.10 -5.14
N VAL A 51 -10.78 4.81 -6.25
CA VAL A 51 -9.47 5.30 -6.65
C VAL A 51 -9.42 6.81 -6.38
N LEU A 52 -8.57 7.20 -5.47
CA LEU A 52 -8.32 8.59 -5.08
C LEU A 52 -6.80 8.82 -4.94
N ASP A 53 -6.40 9.84 -4.19
CA ASP A 53 -5.00 10.02 -3.83
C ASP A 53 -4.50 8.90 -2.89
N ALA A 54 -3.22 8.56 -2.99
CA ALA A 54 -2.62 7.61 -2.06
C ALA A 54 -2.69 8.15 -0.63
N SER A 55 -3.08 7.29 0.31
CA SER A 55 -3.14 7.62 1.73
C SER A 55 -2.48 6.52 2.55
N VAL A 56 -2.07 6.86 3.76
CA VAL A 56 -1.47 5.92 4.71
C VAL A 56 -2.31 5.89 6.00
N PRO A 57 -2.19 4.84 6.82
CA PRO A 57 -2.93 4.71 8.08
C PRO A 57 -2.86 5.97 8.96
N LYS A 58 -3.95 6.26 9.65
CA LYS A 58 -4.18 7.44 10.52
C LYS A 58 -4.37 8.77 9.79
N GLN A 59 -4.21 8.84 8.46
CA GLN A 59 -4.54 10.06 7.74
C GLN A 59 -6.04 10.29 7.69
N VAL A 60 -6.43 11.58 7.83
CA VAL A 60 -7.79 12.07 7.67
C VAL A 60 -7.84 12.88 6.38
N LEU A 61 -8.72 12.50 5.46
CA LEU A 61 -8.90 13.13 4.16
C LEU A 61 -10.26 13.82 4.10
N PRO A 62 -10.30 15.14 4.18
CA PRO A 62 -11.51 15.89 3.85
C PRO A 62 -11.67 15.92 2.34
N LEU A 63 -12.81 15.48 1.86
CA LEU A 63 -13.22 15.56 0.46
C LEU A 63 -14.34 16.60 0.37
N GLU A 64 -14.01 17.74 -0.22
CA GLU A 64 -14.98 18.81 -0.49
C GLU A 64 -15.47 18.67 -1.92
N PHE A 65 -16.77 18.66 -2.09
CA PHE A 65 -17.44 18.56 -3.38
C PHE A 65 -18.25 19.80 -3.62
N ASP A 66 -18.06 20.44 -4.77
CA ASP A 66 -18.99 21.44 -5.28
C ASP A 66 -20.28 20.78 -5.72
N GLY A 67 -21.44 21.41 -5.43
CA GLY A 67 -22.75 20.83 -5.60
C GLY A 67 -23.05 20.25 -6.98
N ALA A 68 -22.50 20.82 -8.04
CA ALA A 68 -22.62 20.30 -9.41
C ALA A 68 -21.70 19.08 -9.64
N ASN A 69 -20.60 18.97 -8.91
CA ASN A 69 -19.63 17.87 -9.02
C ASN A 69 -20.00 16.69 -8.11
N VAL A 70 -20.75 16.92 -7.03
CA VAL A 70 -21.23 15.86 -6.13
C VAL A 70 -22.00 14.79 -6.91
N GLU A 71 -22.97 15.20 -7.75
CA GLU A 71 -23.74 14.24 -8.54
C GLU A 71 -22.87 13.44 -9.51
N ARG A 72 -21.89 14.07 -10.14
CA ARG A 72 -21.00 13.40 -11.10
C ARG A 72 -20.01 12.46 -10.41
N THR A 73 -19.43 12.85 -9.30
CA THR A 73 -18.47 12.03 -8.54
C THR A 73 -19.18 10.92 -7.79
N LEU A 74 -20.37 11.19 -7.22
CA LEU A 74 -21.16 10.21 -6.47
C LEU A 74 -21.98 9.29 -7.38
N ASN A 75 -22.35 9.70 -8.59
CA ASN A 75 -23.10 8.89 -9.56
C ASN A 75 -22.21 8.06 -10.50
N ALA A 76 -20.91 8.26 -10.49
CA ALA A 76 -19.97 7.55 -11.37
C ALA A 76 -19.70 6.10 -10.91
N GLY A 77 -20.60 5.45 -10.18
CA GLY A 77 -20.38 4.08 -9.67
C GLY A 77 -19.31 3.98 -8.60
N THR A 78 -18.96 5.09 -7.96
CA THR A 78 -18.00 5.10 -6.86
C THR A 78 -18.63 4.53 -5.60
N ALA A 79 -17.81 3.90 -4.77
CA ALA A 79 -18.22 3.41 -3.44
C ALA A 79 -18.75 4.53 -2.50
N LEU A 80 -18.49 5.79 -2.87
CA LEU A 80 -18.97 7.03 -2.24
C LEU A 80 -20.29 7.51 -2.82
N GLY A 81 -21.27 6.65 -3.09
CA GLY A 81 -22.58 7.03 -3.60
C GLY A 81 -23.34 8.01 -2.70
N ARG A 82 -24.52 8.48 -3.19
CA ARG A 82 -25.44 9.38 -2.44
C ARG A 82 -25.77 8.92 -1.02
N ASP A 83 -25.56 7.64 -0.74
CA ASP A 83 -25.89 6.98 0.52
C ASP A 83 -24.66 6.80 1.43
N ALA A 84 -23.53 7.46 1.16
CA ALA A 84 -22.36 7.40 2.03
C ALA A 84 -22.74 7.83 3.46
N ARG A 85 -22.61 6.92 4.40
CA ARG A 85 -22.98 7.11 5.81
C ARG A 85 -21.74 7.05 6.68
N VAL A 86 -21.79 7.78 7.79
CA VAL A 86 -20.78 7.64 8.83
C VAL A 86 -20.72 6.18 9.28
N GLY A 87 -19.53 5.61 9.28
CA GLY A 87 -19.25 4.21 9.56
C GLY A 87 -19.10 3.31 8.33
N ASP A 88 -19.44 3.80 7.12
CA ASP A 88 -19.20 3.04 5.89
C ASP A 88 -17.69 2.82 5.68
N ARG A 89 -17.34 1.60 5.26
CA ARG A 89 -15.96 1.16 5.03
C ARG A 89 -15.76 0.75 3.58
N PHE A 90 -14.62 1.12 3.01
CA PHE A 90 -14.22 0.72 1.67
C PHE A 90 -12.69 0.79 1.51
N GLY A 91 -12.18 0.18 0.45
CA GLY A 91 -10.77 0.23 0.11
C GLY A 91 -10.47 1.44 -0.76
N MET A 92 -9.47 2.21 -0.40
CA MET A 92 -8.97 3.34 -1.17
C MET A 92 -7.63 3.01 -1.79
N LEU A 93 -7.54 3.12 -3.11
CA LEU A 93 -6.33 2.93 -3.91
C LEU A 93 -5.82 4.28 -4.39
N GLY A 94 -4.50 4.45 -4.33
CA GLY A 94 -3.83 5.59 -4.93
C GLY A 94 -3.45 5.34 -6.37
N GLN A 95 -2.97 6.41 -7.01
CA GLN A 95 -2.33 6.37 -8.34
C GLN A 95 -0.85 6.71 -8.21
N ALA A 96 -0.04 6.07 -9.04
CA ALA A 96 1.39 6.38 -9.11
C ALA A 96 1.57 7.75 -9.77
N PRO A 97 2.28 8.70 -9.14
CA PRO A 97 2.42 10.06 -9.67
C PRO A 97 3.10 10.12 -11.05
N SER A 98 3.94 9.14 -11.36
CA SER A 98 4.74 9.11 -12.58
C SER A 98 3.95 8.74 -13.84
N ASN A 99 2.94 7.89 -13.73
CA ASN A 99 2.22 7.33 -14.89
C ASN A 99 0.71 7.18 -14.70
N GLY A 100 0.17 7.59 -13.55
CA GLY A 100 -1.26 7.45 -13.23
C GLY A 100 -1.74 6.01 -13.03
N GLN A 101 -0.83 5.03 -12.94
CA GLN A 101 -1.19 3.64 -12.75
C GLN A 101 -1.78 3.43 -11.35
N ILE A 102 -2.88 2.69 -11.26
CA ILE A 102 -3.50 2.34 -9.99
C ILE A 102 -2.56 1.41 -9.21
N LEU A 103 -2.33 1.74 -7.95
CA LEU A 103 -1.46 0.96 -7.07
C LEU A 103 -2.13 -0.36 -6.67
N PRO A 104 -1.38 -1.47 -6.56
CA PRO A 104 -1.92 -2.75 -6.09
C PRO A 104 -2.20 -2.79 -4.59
N ASN A 105 -1.63 -1.84 -3.84
CA ASN A 105 -1.78 -1.71 -2.40
C ASN A 105 -2.56 -0.44 -2.08
N GLY A 106 -3.40 -0.53 -1.07
CA GLY A 106 -4.23 0.58 -0.61
C GLY A 106 -4.45 0.56 0.90
N VAL A 107 -5.35 1.41 1.33
CA VAL A 107 -5.77 1.50 2.73
C VAL A 107 -7.28 1.37 2.84
N GLU A 108 -7.73 0.70 3.89
CA GLU A 108 -9.12 0.77 4.31
C GLU A 108 -9.41 2.16 4.83
N VAL A 109 -10.51 2.74 4.40
CA VAL A 109 -11.00 4.02 4.89
C VAL A 109 -12.40 3.86 5.45
N THR A 110 -12.68 4.64 6.49
CA THR A 110 -13.99 4.73 7.12
C THR A 110 -14.50 6.16 6.97
N VAL A 111 -15.77 6.32 6.60
CA VAL A 111 -16.44 7.62 6.60
C VAL A 111 -16.64 8.07 8.05
N THR A 112 -15.91 9.08 8.48
CA THR A 112 -16.01 9.64 9.85
C THR A 112 -16.94 10.82 9.93
N ARG A 113 -17.13 11.54 8.82
CA ARG A 113 -18.09 12.64 8.70
C ARG A 113 -18.70 12.67 7.32
N ALA A 114 -19.99 12.88 7.25
CA ALA A 114 -20.73 13.06 5.98
C ALA A 114 -21.72 14.22 6.12
N MET A 115 -21.51 15.27 5.34
CA MET A 115 -22.43 16.39 5.18
C MET A 115 -22.70 16.55 3.69
N VAL A 116 -23.71 15.83 3.19
CA VAL A 116 -24.13 15.91 1.79
C VAL A 116 -25.34 16.84 1.70
N ARG A 117 -25.24 17.91 0.90
CA ARG A 117 -26.33 18.84 0.65
C ARG A 117 -27.00 18.52 -0.67
N PRO A 118 -28.27 18.04 -0.68
CA PRO A 118 -28.95 17.57 -1.87
C PRO A 118 -29.26 18.70 -2.89
N ASN A 119 -29.20 19.96 -2.47
CA ASN A 119 -29.63 21.11 -3.29
C ASN A 119 -28.47 21.96 -3.84
N GLY A 120 -27.32 21.37 -4.08
CA GLY A 120 -26.21 22.07 -4.76
C GLY A 120 -25.36 22.96 -3.85
N GLY A 121 -25.30 22.70 -2.54
CA GLY A 121 -24.34 23.35 -1.63
C GLY A 121 -23.03 22.55 -1.49
N GLU A 122 -22.03 23.15 -0.88
CA GLU A 122 -20.78 22.46 -0.52
C GLU A 122 -21.09 21.22 0.32
N SER A 123 -20.60 20.08 -0.15
CA SER A 123 -20.70 18.79 0.54
C SER A 123 -19.32 18.39 1.04
N LEU A 124 -19.25 17.88 2.26
CA LEU A 124 -18.02 17.44 2.90
C LEU A 124 -18.15 15.98 3.31
N ILE A 125 -17.22 15.16 2.87
CA ILE A 125 -17.05 13.79 3.37
C ILE A 125 -15.65 13.70 3.94
N GLU A 126 -15.52 13.22 5.18
CA GLU A 126 -14.26 13.00 5.83
C GLU A 126 -13.99 11.50 5.93
N LEU A 127 -12.82 11.09 5.46
CA LEU A 127 -12.38 9.70 5.45
C LEU A 127 -11.19 9.55 6.40
N THR A 128 -11.24 8.54 7.25
CA THR A 128 -10.10 8.18 8.10
C THR A 128 -9.50 6.87 7.63
N ALA A 129 -8.22 6.89 7.26
CA ALA A 129 -7.47 5.72 6.83
C ALA A 129 -7.05 4.85 8.03
N SER A 130 -7.17 3.53 7.90
CA SER A 130 -6.89 2.56 8.97
C SER A 130 -5.86 1.54 8.55
N ARG A 131 -6.26 0.39 8.04
CA ARG A 131 -5.41 -0.77 7.74
C ARG A 131 -4.93 -0.75 6.30
N ARG A 132 -3.72 -1.26 6.06
CA ARG A 132 -3.21 -1.48 4.71
C ARG A 132 -3.71 -2.82 4.16
N PHE A 133 -3.93 -2.86 2.85
CA PHE A 133 -4.25 -4.09 2.14
C PHE A 133 -3.55 -4.16 0.78
N LYS A 134 -3.50 -5.37 0.24
CA LYS A 134 -3.10 -5.65 -1.14
C LYS A 134 -4.27 -6.30 -1.87
N ILE A 135 -4.53 -5.88 -3.11
CA ILE A 135 -5.52 -6.54 -3.98
C ILE A 135 -5.01 -7.92 -4.41
N VAL A 136 -5.90 -8.90 -4.38
CA VAL A 136 -5.67 -10.27 -4.85
C VAL A 136 -6.57 -10.54 -6.05
N GLY A 137 -5.95 -10.77 -7.19
CA GLY A 137 -6.68 -10.94 -8.46
C GLY A 137 -7.12 -9.63 -9.10
N ALA A 138 -8.04 -9.71 -10.04
CA ALA A 138 -8.62 -8.54 -10.71
C ALA A 138 -9.80 -7.97 -9.92
N PRO A 139 -9.99 -6.64 -9.90
CA PRO A 139 -11.22 -6.04 -9.42
C PRO A 139 -12.43 -6.50 -10.26
N PHE A 140 -13.60 -6.49 -9.66
CA PHE A 140 -14.85 -6.96 -10.27
C PHE A 140 -16.02 -6.05 -9.85
N GLU A 141 -17.11 -6.10 -10.60
CA GLU A 141 -18.36 -5.49 -10.20
C GLU A 141 -19.13 -6.43 -9.26
N ASP A 142 -19.48 -5.93 -8.09
CA ASP A 142 -20.18 -6.72 -7.07
C ASP A 142 -21.68 -6.38 -7.09
N GLU A 143 -22.48 -7.29 -7.67
CA GLU A 143 -23.92 -7.15 -7.77
C GLU A 143 -24.60 -7.04 -6.40
N ALA A 144 -24.07 -7.71 -5.38
CA ALA A 144 -24.58 -7.64 -4.01
C ALA A 144 -24.42 -6.24 -3.38
N ASN A 145 -23.47 -5.46 -3.89
CA ASN A 145 -23.19 -4.08 -3.47
C ASN A 145 -23.63 -3.04 -4.52
N GLY A 146 -24.63 -3.36 -5.35
CA GLY A 146 -25.16 -2.43 -6.35
C GLY A 146 -24.22 -2.18 -7.53
N SER A 147 -23.50 -3.19 -7.96
CA SER A 147 -22.49 -3.15 -9.04
C SER A 147 -21.34 -2.18 -8.77
N ALA A 148 -21.05 -1.90 -7.50
CA ALA A 148 -19.90 -1.09 -7.14
C ALA A 148 -18.57 -1.83 -7.44
N PRO A 149 -17.54 -1.14 -7.94
CA PRO A 149 -16.22 -1.73 -8.08
C PRO A 149 -15.74 -2.31 -6.76
N SER A 150 -15.37 -3.58 -6.76
CA SER A 150 -14.96 -4.33 -5.58
C SER A 150 -13.70 -5.15 -5.86
N ALA A 151 -12.96 -5.50 -4.83
CA ALA A 151 -11.80 -6.37 -4.95
C ALA A 151 -11.66 -7.28 -3.73
N ARG A 152 -11.10 -8.45 -3.96
CA ARG A 152 -10.63 -9.31 -2.88
C ARG A 152 -9.32 -8.76 -2.33
N VAL A 153 -9.21 -8.68 -1.02
CA VAL A 153 -8.06 -8.06 -0.37
C VAL A 153 -7.39 -8.99 0.65
N CYS A 154 -6.09 -8.87 0.75
CA CYS A 154 -5.28 -9.45 1.80
C CYS A 154 -4.74 -8.32 2.68
N TRP A 155 -4.98 -8.39 3.98
CA TRP A 155 -4.50 -7.38 4.93
C TRP A 155 -2.99 -7.46 5.08
N ILE A 156 -2.34 -6.29 5.09
CA ILE A 156 -0.90 -6.16 5.37
C ILE A 156 -0.76 -5.83 6.85
N PRO A 157 -0.13 -6.69 7.65
CA PRO A 157 0.07 -6.42 9.07
C PRO A 157 0.98 -5.22 9.27
N ASP A 158 0.65 -4.36 10.24
CA ASP A 158 1.46 -3.19 10.60
C ASP A 158 2.51 -3.52 11.67
N THR A 159 2.45 -4.72 12.28
CA THR A 159 3.35 -5.16 13.34
C THR A 159 4.42 -6.11 12.83
N GLU A 160 5.67 -5.80 13.15
CA GLU A 160 6.78 -6.74 13.07
C GLU A 160 6.55 -7.84 14.13
N GLY A 161 6.33 -9.06 13.68
CA GLY A 161 6.12 -10.21 14.59
C GLY A 161 5.07 -11.21 14.17
N ALA A 162 4.18 -10.86 13.24
CA ALA A 162 3.38 -11.84 12.54
C ALA A 162 4.26 -12.43 11.44
N GLY A 163 4.82 -13.60 11.71
CA GLY A 163 5.81 -14.33 10.94
C GLY A 163 5.77 -14.08 9.45
N GLU A 164 6.94 -13.88 8.92
CA GLU A 164 7.31 -13.90 7.53
C GLU A 164 6.50 -14.96 6.77
N GLN A 165 5.31 -14.59 6.30
CA GLN A 165 4.65 -15.37 5.27
C GLN A 165 5.40 -15.07 3.97
N THR A 166 6.58 -15.69 3.86
CA THR A 166 7.28 -15.88 2.59
C THR A 166 6.27 -16.37 1.59
N VAL A 167 5.95 -15.52 0.64
CA VAL A 167 5.33 -15.94 -0.61
C VAL A 167 6.39 -16.82 -1.29
N ALA A 168 6.29 -18.13 -1.07
CA ALA A 168 7.12 -19.12 -1.76
C ALA A 168 6.89 -18.96 -3.27
N GLY A 169 7.84 -18.38 -3.97
CA GLY A 169 7.80 -18.16 -5.42
C GLY A 169 8.72 -17.03 -5.91
N GLY A 170 9.60 -16.49 -5.08
CA GLY A 170 10.62 -15.55 -5.51
C GLY A 170 11.75 -16.27 -6.21
N VAL A 171 11.99 -15.95 -7.49
CA VAL A 171 13.26 -16.21 -8.17
C VAL A 171 14.32 -15.42 -7.40
N GLU A 172 15.37 -16.11 -6.89
CA GLU A 172 16.52 -15.48 -6.25
C GLU A 172 17.22 -14.58 -7.29
N GLU A 173 17.13 -13.27 -7.11
CA GLU A 173 17.97 -12.34 -7.87
C GLU A 173 19.42 -12.42 -7.31
N PRO A 174 20.44 -12.51 -8.19
CA PRO A 174 21.83 -12.51 -7.77
C PRO A 174 22.22 -11.10 -7.30
N GLY A 175 22.35 -10.93 -5.99
CA GLY A 175 22.69 -9.66 -5.33
C GLY A 175 21.97 -9.43 -4.00
N ALA A 176 21.37 -10.47 -3.42
CA ALA A 176 20.71 -10.40 -2.13
C ALA A 176 21.71 -9.93 -1.05
N VAL A 177 21.46 -8.74 -0.50
CA VAL A 177 22.15 -8.22 0.70
C VAL A 177 21.80 -9.14 1.87
N ASP A 178 22.78 -9.42 2.73
CA ASP A 178 22.59 -10.25 3.93
C ASP A 178 21.42 -9.68 4.76
N PRO A 179 20.39 -10.49 5.10
CA PRO A 179 19.27 -10.04 5.90
C PRO A 179 19.69 -9.36 7.22
N ALA A 180 20.75 -9.82 7.87
CA ALA A 180 21.27 -9.24 9.10
C ALA A 180 21.87 -7.84 8.92
N GLU A 181 22.52 -7.54 7.79
CA GLU A 181 22.99 -6.18 7.47
C GLU A 181 21.82 -5.24 7.18
N CYS A 182 20.78 -5.73 6.49
CA CYS A 182 19.58 -4.97 6.20
C CYS A 182 18.85 -4.58 7.49
N ASP A 183 18.81 -5.45 8.49
CA ASP A 183 18.17 -5.20 9.78
C ASP A 183 18.92 -4.16 10.61
N ALA A 184 20.26 -4.19 10.64
CA ALA A 184 21.08 -3.22 11.37
C ALA A 184 20.99 -1.81 10.74
N GLU A 185 21.03 -1.69 9.41
CA GLU A 185 20.82 -0.41 8.71
C GLU A 185 19.41 0.14 8.96
N CYS A 186 18.41 -0.72 8.89
CA CYS A 186 17.02 -0.36 9.15
C CYS A 186 16.86 0.20 10.58
N ALA A 187 17.44 -0.47 11.58
CA ALA A 187 17.40 -0.02 12.97
C ALA A 187 18.11 1.33 13.17
N ALA A 188 19.26 1.53 12.53
CA ALA A 188 19.99 2.80 12.59
C ALA A 188 19.19 3.95 11.97
N LEU A 189 18.64 3.76 10.77
CA LEU A 189 17.81 4.76 10.12
C LEU A 189 16.53 5.05 10.90
N ALA A 190 15.88 4.03 11.47
CA ALA A 190 14.69 4.21 12.30
C ALA A 190 15.01 5.01 13.57
N ALA A 191 16.20 4.82 14.16
CA ALA A 191 16.65 5.58 15.34
C ALA A 191 16.92 7.07 15.03
N GLU A 192 17.26 7.41 13.78
CA GLU A 192 17.47 8.81 13.35
C GLU A 192 16.14 9.55 13.09
N LEU A 193 15.07 8.85 12.69
CA LEU A 193 13.83 9.48 12.25
C LEU A 193 13.21 10.45 13.26
N PRO A 194 13.15 10.19 14.58
CA PRO A 194 12.59 11.13 15.53
C PRO A 194 13.30 12.50 15.54
N ALA A 195 14.63 12.50 15.49
CA ALA A 195 15.41 13.73 15.44
C ALA A 195 15.18 14.51 14.12
N LEU A 196 15.07 13.82 13.00
CA LEU A 196 14.72 14.42 11.71
C LEU A 196 13.30 15.01 11.72
N VAL A 197 12.36 14.36 12.38
CA VAL A 197 10.99 14.87 12.56
C VAL A 197 11.00 16.18 13.36
N ASP A 198 11.74 16.23 14.45
CA ASP A 198 11.81 17.45 15.28
C ASP A 198 12.46 18.61 14.51
N GLU A 199 13.52 18.33 13.76
CA GLU A 199 14.14 19.33 12.89
C GLU A 199 13.18 19.82 11.80
N TRP A 200 12.49 18.90 11.13
CA TRP A 200 11.51 19.22 10.09
C TRP A 200 10.39 20.12 10.63
N ARG A 201 9.83 19.77 11.80
CA ARG A 201 8.79 20.58 12.47
C ARG A 201 9.28 21.99 12.79
N ALA A 202 10.49 22.11 13.34
CA ALA A 202 11.08 23.42 13.64
C ALA A 202 11.26 24.29 12.38
N LEU A 203 11.68 23.67 11.27
CA LEU A 203 11.81 24.35 9.98
C LEU A 203 10.45 24.78 9.40
N VAL A 204 9.44 23.93 9.45
CA VAL A 204 8.07 24.26 8.98
C VAL A 204 7.54 25.49 9.73
N ILE A 205 7.67 25.52 11.06
CA ILE A 205 7.21 26.63 11.88
C ILE A 205 8.04 27.91 11.62
N SER A 206 9.37 27.82 11.66
CA SER A 206 10.24 28.96 11.49
C SER A 206 10.17 29.61 10.11
N ARG A 207 9.92 28.79 9.08
CA ARG A 207 9.76 29.22 7.68
C ARG A 207 8.32 29.58 7.32
N LYS A 208 7.36 29.48 8.28
CA LYS A 208 5.92 29.76 8.08
C LYS A 208 5.33 29.02 6.86
N ARG A 209 5.60 27.73 6.76
CA ARG A 209 5.20 26.91 5.59
C ARG A 209 3.82 26.28 5.72
N GLU A 210 3.08 26.57 6.74
CA GLU A 210 1.68 26.16 6.87
C GLU A 210 0.79 26.97 5.94
N ARG A 211 -0.13 26.31 5.24
CA ARG A 211 -1.15 26.99 4.41
C ARG A 211 -2.24 27.64 5.23
N GLN A 212 -2.54 27.03 6.37
CA GLN A 212 -3.57 27.49 7.30
C GLN A 212 -2.95 27.57 8.70
N PRO A 213 -3.37 28.53 9.53
CA PRO A 213 -2.94 28.59 10.91
C PRO A 213 -3.17 27.26 11.64
N ASP A 214 -2.21 26.84 12.45
CA ASP A 214 -2.28 25.60 13.25
C ASP A 214 -2.44 24.28 12.42
N GLN A 215 -2.17 24.29 11.12
CA GLN A 215 -2.29 23.11 10.26
C GLN A 215 -1.42 21.95 10.75
N LEU A 216 -0.17 22.21 11.11
CA LEU A 216 0.75 21.21 11.65
C LEU A 216 0.22 20.61 12.96
N LYS A 217 -0.31 21.45 13.85
CA LYS A 217 -0.92 21.02 15.11
C LYS A 217 -2.13 20.12 14.87
N LEU A 218 -2.97 20.49 13.90
CA LEU A 218 -4.12 19.66 13.51
C LEU A 218 -3.68 18.27 13.01
N ILE A 219 -2.70 18.23 12.10
CA ILE A 219 -2.17 16.97 11.56
C ILE A 219 -1.61 16.10 12.70
N LEU A 220 -0.79 16.67 13.58
CA LEU A 220 -0.23 15.93 14.72
C LEU A 220 -1.32 15.39 15.66
N SER A 221 -2.41 16.15 15.86
CA SER A 221 -3.55 15.65 16.66
C SER A 221 -4.28 14.49 16.02
N GLN A 222 -4.30 14.41 14.69
CA GLN A 222 -4.94 13.32 13.93
C GLN A 222 -4.08 12.06 13.89
N ILE A 223 -2.78 12.19 13.56
CA ILE A 223 -1.88 11.03 13.46
C ILE A 223 -1.41 10.50 14.82
N GLY A 224 -1.57 11.30 15.89
CA GLY A 224 -1.20 10.93 17.26
C GLY A 224 0.31 10.99 17.51
N ASP A 225 0.73 10.38 18.63
CA ASP A 225 2.11 10.36 19.06
C ASP A 225 3.03 9.65 18.08
N ILE A 226 4.29 10.11 18.01
CA ILE A 226 5.33 9.48 17.19
C ILE A 226 5.61 8.06 17.68
N PRO A 227 5.55 7.03 16.82
CA PRO A 227 5.91 5.67 17.20
C PRO A 227 7.38 5.58 17.60
N GLY A 228 7.70 4.66 18.51
CA GLY A 228 9.09 4.39 18.87
C GLY A 228 9.88 3.78 17.70
N SER A 229 11.20 3.97 17.70
CA SER A 229 12.11 3.40 16.69
C SER A 229 12.14 1.86 16.67
N ASN A 230 11.65 1.22 17.73
CA ASN A 230 11.43 -0.23 17.79
C ASN A 230 10.18 -0.71 17.03
N ARG A 231 9.43 0.21 16.40
CA ARG A 231 8.30 -0.06 15.50
C ARG A 231 8.52 0.66 14.16
N PRO A 232 9.56 0.27 13.39
CA PRO A 232 10.03 1.02 12.23
C PRO A 232 9.01 1.11 11.09
N ALA A 233 8.16 0.10 10.89
CA ALA A 233 7.08 0.14 9.90
C ALA A 233 6.05 1.23 10.24
N GLU A 234 5.55 1.24 11.49
CA GLU A 234 4.60 2.27 11.95
C GLU A 234 5.21 3.67 11.92
N LEU A 235 6.48 3.81 12.34
CA LEU A 235 7.20 5.07 12.31
C LEU A 235 7.33 5.61 10.88
N SER A 236 7.62 4.77 9.90
CA SER A 236 7.71 5.15 8.50
C SER A 236 6.37 5.63 7.93
N LEU A 237 5.27 4.94 8.26
CA LEU A 237 3.91 5.34 7.89
C LEU A 237 3.53 6.67 8.55
N TRP A 238 3.88 6.85 9.83
CA TRP A 238 3.64 8.07 10.57
C TRP A 238 4.38 9.26 9.96
N VAL A 239 5.65 9.08 9.57
CA VAL A 239 6.44 10.11 8.87
C VAL A 239 5.81 10.48 7.53
N ALA A 240 5.35 9.49 6.75
CA ALA A 240 4.66 9.76 5.49
C ALA A 240 3.35 10.52 5.71
N ALA A 241 2.58 10.17 6.74
CA ALA A 241 1.37 10.86 7.12
C ALA A 241 1.64 12.32 7.51
N LEU A 242 2.77 12.58 8.18
CA LEU A 242 3.15 13.91 8.61
C LEU A 242 3.57 14.83 7.47
N ILE A 243 4.51 14.37 6.61
CA ILE A 243 5.15 15.28 5.64
C ILE A 243 4.32 15.53 4.39
N ASN A 244 3.45 14.57 3.98
CA ASN A 244 2.72 14.67 2.72
C ASN A 244 1.42 15.50 2.77
N PRO A 245 0.68 15.64 3.91
CA PRO A 245 -0.51 16.48 3.94
C PRO A 245 -0.25 17.97 3.80
N ILE A 246 1.01 18.43 3.89
CA ILE A 246 1.38 19.83 3.72
C ILE A 246 2.02 20.06 2.33
N PRO A 247 1.27 19.93 1.22
CA PRO A 247 1.81 20.05 -0.13
C PRO A 247 2.23 21.50 -0.47
N ALA A 248 1.80 22.48 0.35
CA ALA A 248 2.23 23.87 0.20
C ALA A 248 3.74 24.04 0.27
N LEU A 249 4.43 23.11 0.85
CA LEU A 249 5.87 23.19 0.99
C LEU A 249 6.59 23.07 -0.35
N GLY A 250 5.95 22.48 -1.38
CA GLY A 250 6.60 22.24 -2.68
C GLY A 250 7.87 21.39 -2.58
N VAL A 251 8.10 20.82 -1.42
CA VAL A 251 9.40 20.37 -0.90
C VAL A 251 9.32 18.94 -0.38
N ALA A 252 8.12 18.47 -0.06
CA ALA A 252 7.93 17.07 0.27
C ALA A 252 7.59 16.31 -1.01
N TYR A 253 8.50 15.48 -1.45
CA TYR A 253 8.17 14.49 -2.47
C TYR A 253 7.04 13.61 -1.95
N GLU A 254 6.12 13.26 -2.83
CA GLU A 254 5.04 12.35 -2.48
C GLU A 254 5.60 10.94 -2.26
N ILE A 255 5.71 10.51 -1.01
CA ILE A 255 6.28 9.21 -0.65
C ILE A 255 5.24 8.15 -0.29
N ARG A 256 3.96 8.54 -0.10
CA ARG A 256 2.88 7.60 0.28
C ARG A 256 2.72 6.43 -0.69
N PRO A 257 2.70 6.64 -2.03
CA PRO A 257 2.64 5.52 -2.98
C PRO A 257 3.80 4.53 -2.83
N ALA A 258 5.01 5.04 -2.67
CA ALA A 258 6.21 4.21 -2.53
C ALA A 258 6.20 3.41 -1.22
N ILE A 259 5.82 4.03 -0.11
CA ILE A 259 5.73 3.36 1.20
C ILE A 259 4.63 2.28 1.19
N LEU A 260 3.47 2.55 0.59
CA LEU A 260 2.40 1.56 0.49
C LEU A 260 2.81 0.32 -0.29
N CYS A 261 3.64 0.49 -1.33
CA CYS A 261 4.12 -0.59 -2.19
C CYS A 261 5.48 -1.16 -1.76
N ALA A 262 6.08 -0.66 -0.68
CA ALA A 262 7.37 -1.14 -0.20
C ALA A 262 7.29 -2.63 0.18
N PRO A 263 8.21 -3.48 -0.33
CA PRO A 263 8.17 -4.92 -0.11
C PRO A 263 8.55 -5.34 1.31
N THR A 264 9.35 -4.52 2.01
CA THR A 264 9.84 -4.80 3.36
C THR A 264 9.85 -3.55 4.23
N THR A 265 9.89 -3.73 5.53
CA THR A 265 10.05 -2.65 6.51
C THR A 265 11.31 -1.83 6.27
N GLY A 266 12.43 -2.46 5.95
CA GLY A 266 13.67 -1.75 5.61
C GLY A 266 13.51 -0.79 4.43
N HIS A 267 12.75 -1.17 3.39
CA HIS A 267 12.42 -0.26 2.29
C HIS A 267 11.55 0.91 2.74
N MET A 268 10.56 0.66 3.60
CA MET A 268 9.71 1.73 4.15
C MET A 268 10.54 2.77 4.91
N VAL A 269 11.46 2.32 5.78
CA VAL A 269 12.33 3.19 6.56
C VAL A 269 13.26 4.01 5.67
N ARG A 270 13.87 3.41 4.66
CA ARG A 270 14.72 4.15 3.69
C ARG A 270 13.92 5.22 2.95
N ILE A 271 12.72 4.90 2.47
CA ILE A 271 11.85 5.86 1.78
C ILE A 271 11.48 7.01 2.73
N ALA A 272 11.07 6.72 3.96
CA ALA A 272 10.72 7.72 4.95
C ALA A 272 11.92 8.62 5.31
N SER A 273 13.10 8.03 5.58
CA SER A 273 14.33 8.75 5.88
C SER A 273 14.76 9.64 4.72
N GLN A 274 14.75 9.12 3.50
CA GLN A 274 15.09 9.89 2.31
C GLN A 274 14.07 11.02 2.07
N GLY A 275 12.79 10.75 2.19
CA GLY A 275 11.73 11.74 1.98
C GLY A 275 11.81 12.91 2.95
N ILE A 276 12.00 12.64 4.24
CA ILE A 276 12.11 13.72 5.24
C ILE A 276 13.42 14.51 5.10
N LYS A 277 14.55 13.84 4.80
CA LYS A 277 15.84 14.50 4.55
C LYS A 277 15.77 15.44 3.33
N LEU A 278 15.16 15.00 2.24
CA LEU A 278 14.93 15.83 1.06
C LEU A 278 14.04 17.03 1.37
N SER A 279 12.97 16.83 2.17
CA SER A 279 12.09 17.90 2.61
C SER A 279 12.82 18.92 3.49
N ILE A 280 13.66 18.47 4.44
CA ILE A 280 14.50 19.34 5.29
C ILE A 280 15.44 20.18 4.43
N ASN A 281 16.17 19.58 3.49
CA ASN A 281 17.09 20.30 2.62
C ASN A 281 16.36 21.39 1.83
N SER A 282 15.24 21.05 1.25
CA SER A 282 14.45 21.99 0.49
C SER A 282 13.83 23.12 1.37
N LEU A 283 13.53 22.84 2.63
CA LEU A 283 13.13 23.87 3.61
C LEU A 283 14.29 24.79 4.01
N ARG A 284 15.52 24.28 4.05
CA ARG A 284 16.72 25.08 4.34
C ARG A 284 17.09 25.98 3.17
N ASP A 285 17.05 25.44 1.95
CA ASP A 285 17.52 26.12 0.73
C ASP A 285 16.44 27.00 0.08
N GLY A 286 15.17 26.80 0.42
CA GLY A 286 14.05 27.54 -0.16
C GLY A 286 14.04 29.00 0.25
N PRO A 287 13.53 29.91 -0.63
CA PRO A 287 13.42 31.32 -0.30
C PRO A 287 12.57 31.52 0.95
N GLN A 288 13.02 32.42 1.80
CA GLN A 288 12.19 32.94 2.94
C GLN A 288 11.04 33.73 2.30
N ILE A 289 9.80 33.33 2.55
CA ILE A 289 8.60 34.07 2.12
C ILE A 289 8.32 35.17 3.15
#